data_e3c44964f75f7c146d57d07301d98250
#
_entry.id   e3c44964f75f7c146d57d07301d98250
#
_cell.length_a   1.000
_cell.length_b   1.000
_cell.length_c   1.000
_cell.angle_alpha   90.00
_cell.angle_beta   90.00
_cell.angle_gamma   90.00
#
_symmetry.space_group_name_H-M   'P 1'
#
loop_
_entity.id
_entity.type
_entity.pdbx_description
1 polymer ?
#
loop_
_entity_poly.entity_id
_entity_poly.type
_entity_poly.pdbx_seq_one_letter_code
_entity_poly.pdbx_strand_id
1 'polypeptide(L)'
;MLQPKRMKFRKMQKGRNRGLAHRGSKISFGEYGLKATGRGRVTARQIEAGRRAITRHVKRGGKIWIRVFPDKPISKKPLEVRKGKGKGSVEYWVAQIQPGRVLYEIEGVSEELAREAFGLAAQKFPVSTTFVKRTVM
;
A
#
# COMPACT_ATOMS: atom_id res chain seq x y z
N MET A 1 -8.93 -5.40 -9.46
CA MET A 1 -7.99 -4.90 -8.45
C MET A 1 -6.56 -5.11 -8.89
N LEU A 2 -5.63 -4.43 -8.24
CA LEU A 2 -4.22 -4.53 -8.57
C LEU A 2 -3.69 -5.93 -8.33
N GLN A 3 -3.03 -6.48 -9.33
CA GLN A 3 -2.31 -7.75 -9.23
C GLN A 3 -1.33 -7.85 -10.40
N PRO A 4 -0.25 -8.65 -10.27
CA PRO A 4 0.70 -8.81 -11.37
C PRO A 4 0.06 -9.52 -12.55
N LYS A 5 0.39 -9.08 -13.77
CA LYS A 5 -0.05 -9.77 -14.99
C LYS A 5 0.70 -11.07 -15.19
N ARG A 6 1.99 -11.08 -14.87
CA ARG A 6 2.86 -12.25 -14.98
C ARG A 6 3.72 -12.38 -13.74
N MET A 7 4.03 -13.61 -13.37
CA MET A 7 4.85 -13.90 -12.20
C MET A 7 5.80 -15.04 -12.53
N LYS A 8 6.99 -14.99 -11.94
CA LYS A 8 7.94 -16.08 -12.01
C LYS A 8 7.38 -17.30 -11.24
N PHE A 9 6.77 -17.05 -10.09
CA PHE A 9 6.14 -18.09 -9.28
C PHE A 9 4.72 -17.68 -8.96
N ARG A 10 3.78 -18.63 -9.09
CA ARG A 10 2.37 -18.36 -8.80
C ARG A 10 2.10 -18.22 -7.30
N LYS A 11 2.85 -18.94 -6.50
CA LYS A 11 2.71 -18.92 -5.03
C LYS A 11 4.07 -18.62 -4.40
N MET A 12 4.04 -18.00 -3.22
CA MET A 12 5.25 -17.65 -2.49
C MET A 12 5.11 -18.03 -1.03
N GLN A 13 6.23 -18.34 -0.40
CA GLN A 13 6.28 -18.55 1.04
C GLN A 13 6.04 -17.22 1.74
N LYS A 14 5.41 -17.27 2.93
CA LYS A 14 5.11 -16.05 3.68
C LYS A 14 6.35 -15.24 4.01
N GLY A 15 7.39 -15.90 4.51
CA GLY A 15 8.58 -15.20 4.94
C GLY A 15 8.33 -14.23 6.09
N ARG A 16 9.35 -13.49 6.46
CA ARG A 16 9.26 -12.44 7.49
C ARG A 16 9.47 -11.07 6.86
N ASN A 17 8.65 -10.12 7.30
CA ASN A 17 8.78 -8.74 6.87
C ASN A 17 9.78 -8.04 7.79
N ARG A 18 10.99 -7.77 7.29
CA ARG A 18 12.09 -7.19 8.06
C ARG A 18 12.69 -5.99 7.35
N GLY A 19 13.43 -5.19 8.11
CA GLY A 19 14.20 -4.07 7.59
C GLY A 19 13.40 -2.79 7.46
N LEU A 20 14.07 -1.78 6.95
CA LEU A 20 13.49 -0.47 6.69
C LEU A 20 13.44 -0.24 5.19
N ALA A 21 12.55 0.63 4.74
CA ALA A 21 12.46 0.98 3.34
C ALA A 21 13.63 1.87 2.95
N HIS A 22 14.44 1.40 2.01
CA HIS A 22 15.53 2.19 1.42
C HIS A 22 15.13 2.77 0.08
N ARG A 23 14.22 2.09 -0.62
CA ARG A 23 13.63 2.57 -1.87
C ARG A 23 12.16 2.91 -1.63
N GLY A 24 11.67 3.92 -2.33
CA GLY A 24 10.29 4.36 -2.17
C GLY A 24 10.04 5.05 -0.84
N SER A 25 11.07 5.60 -0.21
CA SER A 25 10.97 6.30 1.06
C SER A 25 10.90 7.82 0.90
N LYS A 26 11.08 8.32 -0.31
CA LYS A 26 11.04 9.76 -0.61
C LYS A 26 9.93 10.06 -1.60
N ILE A 27 9.39 11.27 -1.50
CA ILE A 27 8.41 11.77 -2.48
C ILE A 27 9.15 12.06 -3.78
N SER A 28 8.71 11.44 -4.87
CA SER A 28 9.35 11.57 -6.18
C SER A 28 8.49 12.29 -7.20
N PHE A 29 7.19 12.15 -7.14
CA PHE A 29 6.28 12.66 -8.17
C PHE A 29 5.42 13.82 -7.70
N GLY A 30 4.93 13.78 -6.46
CA GLY A 30 4.00 14.76 -5.94
C GLY A 30 4.62 15.76 -4.98
N GLU A 31 3.77 16.56 -4.35
CA GLU A 31 4.17 17.54 -3.35
C GLU A 31 4.02 16.99 -1.93
N TYR A 32 3.04 16.14 -1.72
CA TYR A 32 2.71 15.54 -0.42
C TYR A 32 2.60 14.05 -0.53
N GLY A 33 2.84 13.37 0.56
CA GLY A 33 2.78 11.92 0.58
C GLY A 33 2.24 11.35 1.89
N LEU A 34 1.77 10.12 1.81
CA LEU A 34 1.41 9.33 2.98
C LEU A 34 2.46 8.25 3.13
N LYS A 35 3.18 8.29 4.23
CA LYS A 35 4.31 7.41 4.48
C LYS A 35 3.98 6.45 5.61
N ALA A 36 4.31 5.17 5.43
CA ALA A 36 4.12 4.19 6.48
C ALA A 36 5.20 4.36 7.57
N THR A 37 4.77 4.37 8.82
CA THR A 37 5.67 4.38 9.97
C THR A 37 5.67 3.03 10.67
N GLY A 38 4.70 2.18 10.34
CA GLY A 38 4.61 0.84 10.86
C GLY A 38 4.93 -0.20 9.81
N ARG A 39 4.99 -1.43 10.23
CA ARG A 39 5.31 -2.59 9.40
C ARG A 39 4.07 -3.46 9.24
N GLY A 40 3.84 -4.00 8.04
CA GLY A 40 2.70 -4.86 7.82
C GLY A 40 2.53 -5.23 6.36
N ARG A 41 1.37 -5.78 6.07
CA ARG A 41 0.97 -6.13 4.71
C ARG A 41 -0.30 -5.39 4.36
N VAL A 42 -0.31 -4.79 3.19
CA VAL A 42 -1.46 -4.03 2.69
C VAL A 42 -2.03 -4.78 1.50
N THR A 43 -3.31 -5.12 1.57
CA THR A 43 -3.96 -5.88 0.50
C THR A 43 -4.29 -4.97 -0.69
N ALA A 44 -4.49 -5.58 -1.86
CA ALA A 44 -4.95 -4.84 -3.04
C ALA A 44 -6.25 -4.09 -2.76
N ARG A 45 -7.16 -4.69 -1.96
CA ARG A 45 -8.41 -4.04 -1.58
C ARG A 45 -8.20 -2.81 -0.71
N GLN A 46 -7.25 -2.88 0.23
CA GLN A 46 -6.93 -1.74 1.09
C GLN A 46 -6.31 -0.59 0.27
N ILE A 47 -5.43 -0.92 -0.67
CA ILE A 47 -4.83 0.08 -1.56
C ILE A 47 -5.92 0.78 -2.36
N GLU A 48 -6.85 0.03 -2.93
CA GLU A 48 -7.96 0.60 -3.71
C GLU A 48 -8.89 1.42 -2.83
N ALA A 49 -9.19 0.94 -1.62
CA ALA A 49 -10.04 1.68 -0.69
C ALA A 49 -9.41 3.02 -0.30
N GLY A 50 -8.10 3.04 -0.06
CA GLY A 50 -7.38 4.27 0.24
C GLY A 50 -7.40 5.25 -0.93
N ARG A 51 -7.15 4.74 -2.14
CA ARG A 51 -7.20 5.56 -3.36
C ARG A 51 -8.57 6.21 -3.54
N ARG A 52 -9.64 5.42 -3.35
CA ARG A 52 -11.00 5.93 -3.47
C ARG A 52 -11.32 6.98 -2.43
N ALA A 53 -10.86 6.78 -1.20
CA ALA A 53 -11.07 7.75 -0.13
C ALA A 53 -10.41 9.09 -0.47
N ILE A 54 -9.18 9.07 -0.98
CA ILE A 54 -8.46 10.27 -1.40
C ILE A 54 -9.19 10.94 -2.55
N THR A 55 -9.50 10.20 -3.60
CA THR A 55 -10.17 10.73 -4.80
C THR A 55 -11.51 11.35 -4.46
N ARG A 56 -12.28 10.70 -3.61
CA ARG A 56 -13.60 11.20 -3.20
C ARG A 56 -13.48 12.52 -2.44
N HIS A 57 -12.48 12.65 -1.58
CA HIS A 57 -12.30 13.86 -0.77
C HIS A 57 -11.80 15.04 -1.60
N VAL A 58 -10.82 14.82 -2.47
CA VAL A 58 -10.27 15.89 -3.32
C VAL A 58 -11.11 16.12 -4.57
N LYS A 59 -12.06 15.24 -4.83
CA LYS A 59 -12.95 15.28 -6.00
C LYS A 59 -12.14 15.30 -7.29
N ARG A 60 -12.31 16.30 -8.13
CA ARG A 60 -11.61 16.39 -9.41
C ARG A 60 -10.26 17.10 -9.33
N GLY A 61 -9.87 17.54 -8.15
CA GLY A 61 -8.62 18.25 -7.96
C GLY A 61 -7.43 17.32 -7.84
N GLY A 62 -6.30 17.77 -8.34
CA GLY A 62 -5.04 17.12 -8.11
C GLY A 62 -4.81 15.84 -8.89
N LYS A 63 -3.63 15.28 -8.67
CA LYS A 63 -3.19 14.03 -9.26
C LYS A 63 -2.64 13.14 -8.15
N ILE A 64 -2.98 11.87 -8.21
CA ILE A 64 -2.59 10.90 -7.18
C ILE A 64 -1.71 9.82 -7.81
N TRP A 65 -0.64 9.46 -7.12
CA TRP A 65 0.20 8.33 -7.50
C TRP A 65 0.14 7.27 -6.40
N ILE A 66 -0.05 6.02 -6.80
CA ILE A 66 0.06 4.87 -5.91
C ILE A 66 1.50 4.39 -5.99
N ARG A 67 2.22 4.43 -4.87
CA ARG A 67 3.65 4.10 -4.82
C ARG A 67 3.94 2.65 -4.42
N VAL A 68 2.91 1.88 -4.13
CA VAL A 68 3.05 0.48 -3.73
C VAL A 68 2.23 -0.41 -4.66
N PHE A 69 2.70 -1.63 -4.86
CA PHE A 69 2.00 -2.59 -5.71
C PHE A 69 1.90 -3.93 -4.98
N PRO A 70 0.72 -4.56 -4.98
CA PRO A 70 0.53 -5.84 -4.29
C PRO A 70 1.02 -7.00 -5.15
N ASP A 71 2.30 -7.32 -5.03
CA ASP A 71 2.93 -8.35 -5.84
C ASP A 71 3.16 -9.67 -5.11
N LYS A 72 2.84 -9.74 -3.83
CA LYS A 72 2.99 -10.96 -3.04
C LYS A 72 1.66 -11.71 -2.93
N PRO A 73 1.57 -12.96 -3.45
CA PRO A 73 0.35 -13.74 -3.31
C PRO A 73 0.24 -14.34 -1.91
N ILE A 74 -0.96 -14.32 -1.36
CA ILE A 74 -1.27 -14.95 -0.08
C ILE A 74 -2.20 -16.12 -0.34
N SER A 75 -1.79 -17.29 0.12
CA SER A 75 -2.57 -18.52 0.00
C SER A 75 -3.27 -18.81 1.32
N LYS A 76 -4.48 -19.35 1.23
CA LYS A 76 -5.26 -19.73 2.39
C LYS A 76 -5.87 -21.09 2.13
N LYS A 77 -5.74 -22.01 3.09
CA LYS A 77 -6.42 -23.30 3.02
C LYS A 77 -7.72 -23.25 3.80
N PRO A 78 -8.77 -23.93 3.33
CA PRO A 78 -9.98 -24.10 4.12
C PRO A 78 -9.66 -24.76 5.47
N LEU A 79 -10.44 -24.42 6.49
CA LEU A 79 -10.25 -25.01 7.83
C LEU A 79 -10.35 -26.53 7.83
N GLU A 80 -11.09 -27.10 6.89
CA GLU A 80 -11.33 -28.53 6.76
C GLU A 80 -10.16 -29.29 6.13
N VAL A 81 -9.21 -28.61 5.52
CA VAL A 81 -8.07 -29.24 4.85
C VAL A 81 -6.92 -29.40 5.83
N ARG A 82 -6.40 -30.63 5.91
CA ARG A 82 -5.27 -30.91 6.80
C ARG A 82 -4.03 -30.14 6.38
N LYS A 83 -3.30 -29.64 7.36
CA LYS A 83 -2.02 -28.99 7.14
C LYS A 83 -1.03 -30.00 6.54
N GLY A 84 -0.17 -29.53 5.62
CA GLY A 84 0.90 -30.32 5.06
C GLY A 84 0.64 -30.95 3.71
N LYS A 85 -0.56 -30.85 3.16
CA LYS A 85 -0.87 -31.36 1.82
C LYS A 85 -0.60 -30.35 0.71
N GLY A 86 0.52 -29.62 0.81
CA GLY A 86 0.86 -28.58 -0.15
C GLY A 86 0.22 -27.25 0.16
N LYS A 87 0.59 -26.22 -0.60
CA LYS A 87 0.11 -24.86 -0.40
C LYS A 87 -1.26 -24.68 -1.04
N GLY A 88 -2.17 -23.99 -0.33
CA GLY A 88 -3.49 -23.68 -0.86
C GLY A 88 -3.43 -22.76 -2.07
N SER A 89 -4.59 -22.53 -2.71
CA SER A 89 -4.69 -21.62 -3.83
C SER A 89 -4.47 -20.17 -3.39
N VAL A 90 -4.07 -19.32 -4.34
CA VAL A 90 -3.89 -17.89 -4.08
C VAL A 90 -5.25 -17.25 -3.84
N GLU A 91 -5.43 -16.63 -2.67
CA GLU A 91 -6.67 -15.97 -2.28
C GLU A 91 -6.64 -14.49 -2.60
N TYR A 92 -5.52 -13.81 -2.34
CA TYR A 92 -5.41 -12.38 -2.53
C TYR A 92 -3.95 -11.97 -2.64
N TRP A 93 -3.75 -10.71 -3.01
CA TRP A 93 -2.43 -10.13 -3.23
C TRP A 93 -2.17 -9.03 -2.21
N VAL A 94 -0.93 -8.95 -1.73
CA VAL A 94 -0.53 -7.92 -0.77
C VAL A 94 0.78 -7.28 -1.17
N ALA A 95 1.00 -6.05 -0.70
CA ALA A 95 2.29 -5.40 -0.69
C ALA A 95 2.87 -5.51 0.72
N GLN A 96 4.13 -5.94 0.83
CA GLN A 96 4.83 -5.91 2.11
C GLN A 96 5.32 -4.51 2.35
N ILE A 97 4.94 -3.93 3.48
CA ILE A 97 5.26 -2.55 3.82
C ILE A 97 6.28 -2.53 4.95
N GLN A 98 7.37 -1.84 4.72
CA GLN A 98 8.41 -1.59 5.70
C GLN A 98 8.27 -0.14 6.19
N PRO A 99 8.67 0.15 7.44
CA PRO A 99 8.64 1.54 7.93
C PRO A 99 9.45 2.45 7.01
N GLY A 100 8.89 3.59 6.67
CA GLY A 100 9.50 4.56 5.77
C GLY A 100 8.98 4.51 4.35
N ARG A 101 8.16 3.52 3.97
CA ARG A 101 7.64 3.41 2.61
C ARG A 101 6.57 4.45 2.34
N VAL A 102 6.69 5.17 1.23
CA VAL A 102 5.64 6.09 0.77
C VAL A 102 4.56 5.26 0.08
N LEU A 103 3.32 5.42 0.52
CA LEU A 103 2.17 4.68 0.00
C LEU A 103 1.50 5.40 -1.15
N TYR A 104 1.26 6.70 -0.98
CA TYR A 104 0.63 7.55 -1.99
C TYR A 104 1.35 8.89 -2.06
N GLU A 105 1.24 9.53 -3.23
CA GLU A 105 1.66 10.91 -3.41
C GLU A 105 0.52 11.69 -4.05
N ILE A 106 0.46 12.98 -3.79
CA ILE A 106 -0.55 13.85 -4.38
C ILE A 106 0.06 15.20 -4.73
N GLU A 107 -0.44 15.82 -5.79
CA GLU A 107 -0.10 17.20 -6.14
C GLU A 107 -1.33 17.92 -6.66
N GLY A 108 -1.24 19.23 -6.75
CA GLY A 108 -2.32 20.06 -7.29
C GLY A 108 -3.43 20.36 -6.31
N VAL A 109 -3.19 20.13 -5.01
CA VAL A 109 -4.14 20.47 -3.95
C VAL A 109 -3.41 21.18 -2.83
N SER A 110 -4.16 21.88 -1.96
CA SER A 110 -3.57 22.54 -0.80
C SER A 110 -3.08 21.49 0.22
N GLU A 111 -2.14 21.91 1.05
CA GLU A 111 -1.63 21.03 2.11
C GLU A 111 -2.75 20.56 3.03
N GLU A 112 -3.64 21.49 3.40
CA GLU A 112 -4.76 21.19 4.30
C GLU A 112 -5.66 20.11 3.70
N LEU A 113 -6.03 20.25 2.42
CA LEU A 113 -6.86 19.28 1.73
C LEU A 113 -6.15 17.94 1.61
N ALA A 114 -4.85 17.95 1.32
CA ALA A 114 -4.05 16.72 1.24
C ALA A 114 -4.00 16.00 2.60
N ARG A 115 -3.82 16.74 3.69
CA ARG A 115 -3.81 16.14 5.04
C ARG A 115 -5.13 15.47 5.36
N GLU A 116 -6.24 16.12 5.05
CA GLU A 116 -7.57 15.54 5.29
C GLU A 116 -7.78 14.28 4.46
N ALA A 117 -7.45 14.34 3.17
CA ALA A 117 -7.61 13.20 2.28
C ALA A 117 -6.78 11.99 2.74
N PHE A 118 -5.51 12.22 3.08
CA PHE A 118 -4.64 11.16 3.56
C PHE A 118 -5.06 10.63 4.94
N GLY A 119 -5.65 11.48 5.77
CA GLY A 119 -6.22 11.04 7.05
C GLY A 119 -7.35 10.04 6.84
N LEU A 120 -8.20 10.27 5.84
CA LEU A 120 -9.27 9.33 5.49
C LEU A 120 -8.70 8.04 4.93
N ALA A 121 -7.69 8.14 4.07
CA ALA A 121 -7.04 6.96 3.49
C ALA A 121 -6.34 6.13 4.57
N ALA A 122 -5.70 6.78 5.53
CA ALA A 122 -4.95 6.11 6.60
C ALA A 122 -5.84 5.15 7.39
N GLN A 123 -7.11 5.47 7.54
CA GLN A 123 -8.05 4.61 8.26
C GLN A 123 -8.31 3.28 7.56
N LYS A 124 -7.96 3.17 6.28
CA LYS A 124 -8.14 1.94 5.50
C LYS A 124 -6.98 0.98 5.62
N PHE A 125 -5.89 1.38 6.28
CA PHE A 125 -4.67 0.59 6.35
C PHE A 125 -4.44 0.00 7.74
N PRO A 126 -3.84 -1.20 7.79
CA PRO A 126 -3.48 -1.82 9.08
C PRO A 126 -2.17 -1.28 9.66
N VAL A 127 -1.44 -0.46 8.89
CA VAL A 127 -0.15 0.09 9.35
C VAL A 127 -0.32 1.54 9.78
N SER A 128 0.54 1.97 10.69
CA SER A 128 0.60 3.38 11.09
C SER A 128 1.19 4.20 9.97
N THR A 129 0.71 5.43 9.79
CA THR A 129 1.13 6.31 8.70
C THR A 129 1.38 7.71 9.21
N THR A 130 2.11 8.50 8.43
CA THR A 130 2.33 9.92 8.70
C THR A 130 2.27 10.70 7.39
N PHE A 131 1.84 11.94 7.50
CA PHE A 131 1.83 12.87 6.37
C PHE A 131 3.23 13.44 6.18
N VAL A 132 3.70 13.49 4.94
CA VAL A 132 5.01 14.05 4.62
C VAL A 132 4.91 15.04 3.48
N LYS A 133 5.82 16.02 3.47
CA LYS A 133 5.94 17.00 2.41
C LYS A 133 7.21 16.70 1.62
N ARG A 134 7.23 17.11 0.35
CA ARG A 134 8.42 17.02 -0.47
C ARG A 134 9.47 17.96 0.09
N THR A 135 10.65 17.40 0.32
CA THR A 135 11.78 18.22 0.76
C THR A 135 12.36 18.96 -0.44
N VAL A 136 12.41 20.27 -0.34
CA VAL A 136 13.05 21.10 -1.37
C VAL A 136 14.46 21.42 -0.90
N MET A 137 15.43 20.97 -1.68
CA MET A 137 16.83 21.30 -1.42
C MET A 137 17.37 22.24 -2.45
#